data_c2d28f00f2d5a6d7e28ae9db598d64d2
#
_entry.id   c2d28f00f2d5a6d7e28ae9db598d64d2
#
_cell.length_a   1.000
_cell.length_b   1.000
_cell.length_c   1.000
_cell.angle_alpha   90.00
_cell.angle_beta   90.00
_cell.angle_gamma   90.00
#
_symmetry.space_group_name_H-M   'P 1'
#
loop_
_entity.id
_entity.type
_entity.pdbx_description
1 polymer ?
#
loop_
_entity_poly.entity_id
_entity_poly.type
_entity_poly.pdbx_seq_one_letter_code
_entity_poly.pdbx_strand_id
1 'polypeptide(L)'
;MTLTKNKMIREIGRRTRLKNREVQVMLEMLIEIWTEELVSGGRIELENLFVLEVQTIDRGENAGALNGSDAPRMIQRVILRVSKRLKQSLNHSGEQHESAGL
;
A
#
# COMPACT_ATOMS: atom_id res chain seq x y z
N MET A 1 5.03 -5.93 15.29
CA MET A 1 6.03 -4.89 15.00
C MET A 1 5.62 -4.06 13.81
N THR A 2 5.78 -2.78 13.89
CA THR A 2 5.43 -1.90 12.78
C THR A 2 6.67 -1.30 12.15
N LEU A 3 6.76 -1.38 10.84
CA LEU A 3 7.83 -0.75 10.09
C LEU A 3 7.37 0.66 9.71
N THR A 4 7.78 1.65 10.47
CA THR A 4 7.40 3.05 10.25
C THR A 4 8.35 3.71 9.25
N LYS A 5 7.96 4.89 8.76
CA LYS A 5 8.81 5.67 7.87
C LYS A 5 10.20 5.88 8.46
N ASN A 6 10.27 6.25 9.73
CA ASN A 6 11.56 6.49 10.38
C ASN A 6 12.41 5.23 10.48
N LYS A 7 11.77 4.09 10.75
CA LYS A 7 12.50 2.82 10.80
C LYS A 7 13.01 2.43 9.41
N MET A 8 12.22 2.68 8.37
CA MET A 8 12.64 2.42 7.00
C MET A 8 13.86 3.26 6.63
N ILE A 9 13.83 4.55 6.98
CA ILE A 9 14.94 5.45 6.69
C ILE A 9 16.22 4.94 7.32
N ARG A 10 16.16 4.58 8.59
CA ARG A 10 17.34 4.08 9.30
C ARG A 10 17.85 2.77 8.71
N GLU A 11 16.95 1.87 8.36
CA GLU A 11 17.34 0.57 7.81
C GLU A 11 17.96 0.73 6.42
N ILE A 12 17.37 1.56 5.58
CA ILE A 12 17.92 1.83 4.25
C ILE A 12 19.29 2.50 4.37
N GLY A 13 19.41 3.48 5.27
CA GLY A 13 20.69 4.15 5.51
C GLY A 13 21.75 3.16 5.95
N ARG A 14 21.39 2.24 6.84
CA ARG A 14 22.31 1.22 7.32
C ARG A 14 22.80 0.29 6.20
N ARG A 15 21.90 -0.10 5.32
CA ARG A 15 22.23 -1.04 4.22
C ARG A 15 22.94 -0.38 3.05
N THR A 16 22.68 0.90 2.80
CA THR A 16 23.23 1.60 1.64
C THR A 16 24.37 2.54 2.00
N ARG A 17 24.53 2.83 3.28
CA ARG A 17 25.48 3.81 3.79
C ARG A 17 25.16 5.23 3.33
N LEU A 18 23.96 5.45 2.85
CA LEU A 18 23.49 6.81 2.57
C LEU A 18 23.14 7.49 3.88
N LYS A 19 23.19 8.81 3.87
CA LYS A 19 22.80 9.57 5.05
C LYS A 19 21.30 9.49 5.24
N ASN A 20 20.84 9.44 6.48
CA ASN A 20 19.42 9.36 6.77
C ASN A 20 18.62 10.46 6.09
N ARG A 21 19.19 11.65 6.03
CA ARG A 21 18.53 12.79 5.38
C ARG A 21 18.31 12.54 3.88
N GLU A 22 19.30 11.94 3.22
CA GLU A 22 19.17 11.61 1.80
C GLU A 22 18.09 10.55 1.58
N VAL A 23 18.07 9.53 2.43
CA VAL A 23 17.05 8.48 2.37
C VAL A 23 15.66 9.05 2.61
N GLN A 24 15.56 9.96 3.57
CA GLN A 24 14.29 10.61 3.89
C GLN A 24 13.72 11.34 2.68
N VAL A 25 14.56 12.11 2.00
CA VAL A 25 14.14 12.86 0.81
C VAL A 25 13.63 11.90 -0.28
N MET A 26 14.37 10.81 -0.50
CA MET A 26 13.97 9.83 -1.50
C MET A 26 12.66 9.13 -1.15
N LEU A 27 12.49 8.77 0.11
CA LEU A 27 11.28 8.08 0.55
C LEU A 27 10.06 9.01 0.48
N GLU A 28 10.24 10.27 0.85
CA GLU A 28 9.17 11.24 0.77
C GLU A 28 8.77 11.52 -0.68
N MET A 29 9.75 11.53 -1.58
CA MET A 29 9.48 11.68 -3.00
C MET A 29 8.73 10.47 -3.54
N LEU A 30 9.10 9.28 -3.10
CA LEU A 30 8.39 8.06 -3.48
C LEU A 30 6.92 8.12 -3.07
N ILE A 31 6.66 8.54 -1.85
CA ILE A 31 5.30 8.68 -1.34
C ILE A 31 4.51 9.69 -2.18
N GLU A 32 5.14 10.80 -2.54
CA GLU A 32 4.51 11.83 -3.35
C GLU A 32 4.16 11.30 -4.74
N ILE A 33 5.10 10.62 -5.39
CA ILE A 33 4.88 10.04 -6.72
C ILE A 33 3.76 9.02 -6.68
N TRP A 34 3.74 8.15 -5.67
CA TRP A 34 2.69 7.15 -5.53
C TRP A 34 1.33 7.80 -5.31
N THR A 35 1.30 8.84 -4.48
CA THR A 35 0.06 9.56 -4.21
C THR A 35 -0.51 10.17 -5.50
N GLU A 36 0.35 10.81 -6.27
CA GLU A 36 -0.05 11.41 -7.54
C GLU A 36 -0.62 10.37 -8.50
N GLU A 37 0.05 9.23 -8.61
CA GLU A 37 -0.39 8.18 -9.50
C GLU A 37 -1.74 7.61 -9.09
N LEU A 38 -1.91 7.35 -7.81
CA LEU A 38 -3.18 6.80 -7.30
C LEU A 38 -4.32 7.81 -7.41
N VAL A 39 -4.05 9.07 -7.12
CA VAL A 39 -5.07 10.12 -7.24
C VAL A 39 -5.54 10.28 -8.69
N SER A 40 -4.66 10.08 -9.64
CA SER A 40 -5.02 10.15 -11.06
C SER A 40 -5.70 8.87 -11.57
N GLY A 41 -5.91 7.90 -10.71
CA GLY A 41 -6.54 6.63 -11.10
C GLY A 41 -5.56 5.62 -11.67
N GLY A 42 -4.28 5.87 -11.53
CA GLY A 42 -3.27 4.99 -12.05
C GLY A 42 -3.00 3.79 -11.16
N ARG A 43 -1.98 3.06 -11.51
CA ARG A 43 -1.66 1.78 -10.91
C ARG A 43 -0.17 1.73 -10.59
N ILE A 44 0.18 1.14 -9.47
CA ILE A 44 1.57 1.01 -9.04
C ILE A 44 1.91 -0.48 -9.02
N GLU A 45 2.95 -0.87 -9.76
CA GLU A 45 3.42 -2.24 -9.77
C GLU A 45 4.82 -2.31 -9.20
N LEU A 46 5.00 -3.11 -8.17
CA LEU A 46 6.31 -3.44 -7.63
C LEU A 46 6.53 -4.92 -7.86
N GLU A 47 7.40 -5.22 -8.82
CA GLU A 47 7.70 -6.59 -9.18
C GLU A 47 8.08 -7.40 -7.96
N ASN A 48 7.51 -8.59 -7.85
CA ASN A 48 7.76 -9.53 -6.76
C ASN A 48 7.25 -9.07 -5.38
N LEU A 49 6.51 -8.00 -5.33
CA LEU A 49 5.96 -7.52 -4.06
C LEU A 49 4.44 -7.36 -4.14
N PHE A 50 3.96 -6.33 -4.80
CA PHE A 50 2.52 -6.12 -4.89
C PHE A 50 2.16 -5.18 -6.03
N VAL A 51 0.86 -5.10 -6.27
CA VAL A 51 0.26 -4.12 -7.16
C VAL A 51 -0.77 -3.34 -6.36
N LEU A 52 -0.72 -2.03 -6.48
CA LEU A 52 -1.74 -1.14 -5.94
C LEU A 52 -2.55 -0.58 -7.10
N GLU A 53 -3.85 -0.60 -6.98
CA GLU A 53 -4.72 -0.03 -8.00
C GLU A 53 -5.93 0.61 -7.35
N VAL A 54 -6.54 1.55 -8.08
CA VAL A 54 -7.72 2.26 -7.60
C VAL A 54 -8.94 1.57 -8.18
N GLN A 55 -9.91 1.28 -7.34
CA GLN A 55 -11.17 0.71 -7.74
C GLN A 55 -12.30 1.70 -7.43
N THR A 56 -13.15 1.91 -8.40
CA THR A 56 -14.34 2.72 -8.20
C THR A 56 -15.50 1.80 -7.87
N ILE A 57 -16.19 2.10 -6.78
CA ILE A 57 -17.31 1.31 -6.31
C ILE A 57 -18.59 2.13 -6.42
N ASP A 58 -19.59 1.56 -7.08
CA ASP A 58 -20.91 2.16 -7.16
C ASP A 58 -21.72 1.65 -5.95
N ARG A 59 -22.10 2.58 -5.08
CA ARG A 59 -22.84 2.23 -3.87
C ARG A 59 -24.34 2.05 -4.13
N GLY A 60 -24.78 2.27 -5.36
CA GLY A 60 -26.18 2.14 -5.70
C GLY A 60 -26.97 3.43 -5.48
N GLU A 61 -28.16 3.47 -6.04
CA GLU A 61 -28.97 4.66 -6.01
C GLU A 61 -29.43 5.06 -4.61
N ASN A 62 -29.59 4.10 -3.75
CA ASN A 62 -30.13 4.35 -2.40
C ASN A 62 -29.09 4.75 -1.37
N ALA A 63 -27.82 4.70 -1.73
CA ALA A 63 -26.75 5.00 -0.79
C ALA A 63 -26.85 6.43 -0.23
N GLY A 64 -27.08 7.38 -1.11
CA GLY A 64 -27.22 8.78 -0.70
C GLY A 64 -28.47 9.02 0.11
N ALA A 65 -29.53 8.34 -0.21
CA ALA A 65 -30.81 8.53 0.49
C ALA A 65 -30.72 8.04 1.93
N LEU A 66 -29.98 6.96 2.17
CA LEU A 66 -29.85 6.42 3.51
C LEU A 66 -28.99 7.28 4.43
N ASN A 67 -28.01 7.94 3.84
CA ASN A 67 -27.03 8.73 4.59
C ASN A 67 -27.20 10.23 4.39
N GLY A 68 -28.29 10.65 3.74
CA GLY A 68 -28.47 12.03 3.38
C GLY A 68 -28.04 12.29 1.95
N SER A 69 -28.43 13.42 1.43
CA SER A 69 -28.20 13.77 0.03
C SER A 69 -26.73 14.00 -0.32
N ASP A 70 -25.89 14.18 0.69
CA ASP A 70 -24.48 14.49 0.45
C ASP A 70 -23.58 13.27 0.34
N ALA A 71 -24.09 12.08 0.61
CA ALA A 71 -23.27 10.86 0.52
C ALA A 71 -22.98 10.55 -0.95
N PRO A 72 -21.72 10.38 -1.32
CA PRO A 72 -21.40 10.09 -2.72
C PRO A 72 -21.84 8.69 -3.10
N ARG A 73 -22.38 8.58 -4.29
CA ARG A 73 -22.77 7.29 -4.85
C ARG A 73 -21.55 6.47 -5.24
N MET A 74 -20.57 7.13 -5.85
CA MET A 74 -19.34 6.50 -6.30
C MET A 74 -18.23 6.79 -5.31
N ILE A 75 -17.54 5.75 -4.89
CA ILE A 75 -16.39 5.91 -4.01
C ILE A 75 -15.20 5.20 -4.62
N GLN A 76 -14.02 5.73 -4.34
CA GLN A 76 -12.78 5.14 -4.81
C GLN A 76 -12.01 4.58 -3.62
N ARG A 77 -11.40 3.43 -3.83
CA ARG A 77 -10.58 2.84 -2.80
C ARG A 77 -9.34 2.21 -3.43
N VAL A 78 -8.29 2.09 -2.64
CA VAL A 78 -7.07 1.45 -3.09
C VAL A 78 -7.15 -0.04 -2.76
N ILE A 79 -6.83 -0.85 -3.74
CA ILE A 79 -6.79 -2.30 -3.57
C ILE A 79 -5.35 -2.74 -3.72
N LEU A 80 -4.89 -3.58 -2.81
CA LEU A 80 -3.57 -4.16 -2.86
C LEU A 80 -3.69 -5.62 -3.24
N ARG A 81 -2.93 -6.02 -4.27
CA ARG A 81 -2.82 -7.42 -4.69
C ARG A 81 -1.40 -7.88 -4.49
N VAL A 82 -1.24 -8.91 -3.69
CA VAL A 82 0.06 -9.44 -3.36
C VAL A 82 0.61 -10.22 -4.56
N SER A 83 1.91 -10.07 -4.84
CA SER A 83 2.54 -10.81 -5.90
C SER A 83 2.54 -12.31 -5.60
N LYS A 84 2.62 -13.11 -6.65
CA LYS A 84 2.69 -14.56 -6.51
C LYS A 84 3.90 -14.96 -5.66
N ARG A 85 5.03 -14.33 -5.90
CA ARG A 85 6.26 -14.62 -5.18
C ARG A 85 6.16 -14.28 -3.69
N LEU A 86 5.59 -13.13 -3.36
CA LEU A 86 5.39 -12.76 -1.97
C LEU A 86 4.42 -13.71 -1.30
N LYS A 87 3.36 -14.08 -2.00
CA LYS A 87 2.38 -15.02 -1.48
C LYS A 87 3.02 -16.37 -1.15
N GLN A 88 3.88 -16.86 -2.04
CA GLN A 88 4.60 -18.10 -1.81
C GLN A 88 5.53 -17.99 -0.60
N SER A 89 6.23 -16.87 -0.47
CA SER A 89 7.11 -16.64 0.67
C SER A 89 6.33 -16.59 1.98
N LEU A 90 5.17 -15.95 1.97
CA LEU A 90 4.32 -15.88 3.15
C LEU A 90 3.79 -17.27 3.54
N ASN A 91 3.37 -18.06 2.58
CA ASN A 91 2.86 -19.39 2.86
C ASN A 91 3.97 -20.29 3.40
N HIS A 92 5.17 -20.18 2.87
CA HIS A 92 6.31 -20.94 3.38
C HIS A 92 6.62 -20.56 4.81
N SER A 93 6.67 -19.27 5.12
CA SER A 93 6.87 -18.78 6.48
C SER A 93 5.73 -19.20 7.39
N GLY A 94 4.52 -19.19 6.89
CA GLY A 94 3.34 -19.61 7.61
C GLY A 94 3.40 -21.07 8.02
N GLU A 95 3.91 -21.90 7.14
CA GLU A 95 4.09 -23.33 7.46
C GLU A 95 5.09 -23.53 8.58
N GLN A 96 6.13 -22.72 8.62
CA GLN A 96 7.14 -22.79 9.65
C GLN A 96 6.69 -22.21 10.98
N HIS A 97 5.75 -21.29 10.93
CA HIS A 97 5.28 -20.56 12.10
C HIS A 97 3.77 -20.69 12.28
N GLU A 98 3.22 -21.82 11.89
CA GLU A 98 1.78 -21.98 11.93
C GLU A 98 1.18 -21.79 13.32
N SER A 99 1.90 -22.12 14.33
CA SER A 99 1.41 -21.91 15.69
C SER A 99 1.30 -20.44 16.06
N ALA A 100 2.09 -19.61 15.44
CA ALA A 100 2.04 -18.17 15.66
C ALA A 100 1.01 -17.51 14.75
N GLY A 101 0.53 -18.23 13.84
CA GLY A 101 -0.28 -17.67 12.82
C GLY A 101 -1.56 -17.29 13.33
N LEU A 102 -1.92 -17.07 13.60
CA LEU A 102 -3.26 -16.67 13.60
C LEU A 102 -4.14 -17.58 14.42
#